data_e434fe3911f13aff7f9882643b4b71d5
#
_entry.id   e434fe3911f13aff7f9882643b4b71d5
#
_cell.length_a   1.000
_cell.length_b   1.000
_cell.length_c   1.000
_cell.angle_alpha   90.00
_cell.angle_beta   90.00
_cell.angle_gamma   90.00
#
_symmetry.space_group_name_H-M   'P 1'
#
loop_
_entity.id
_entity.type
_entity.pdbx_description
1 polymer ?
#
loop_
_entity_poly.entity_id
_entity_poly.type
_entity_poly.pdbx_seq_one_letter_code
_entity_poly.pdbx_strand_id
1 'polypeptide(L)'
;SRGLGDVYKRQEQGYREFVIGIGGSATNDAGVGMLQALGARFLNKDGAVLGEGGEILHRIAAIDFSSVHPALEDTRFTIACDVRNPFCGPEGAAHVFARQKGADDAMIEKLDAGMQSFSRLIHSTTGREITHVPGAGAAGGLGGAFLAFLNAELKSGIDLLLQTLKFSEKIKGADLII
;
A
#
# COMPACT_ATOMS: atom_id res chain seq x y z
N SER A 1 -3.71 9.47 9.16
CA SER A 1 -3.63 8.01 9.32
C SER A 1 -4.32 7.48 10.57
N ARG A 2 -5.57 7.89 10.81
CA ARG A 2 -6.34 7.38 11.98
C ARG A 2 -6.58 5.86 11.92
N GLY A 3 -6.64 5.27 10.70
CA GLY A 3 -6.93 3.84 10.52
C GLY A 3 -5.82 2.87 10.94
N LEU A 4 -4.55 3.29 10.95
CA LEU A 4 -3.45 2.40 11.32
C LEU A 4 -3.25 2.26 12.83
N GLY A 5 -3.62 3.27 13.60
CA GLY A 5 -3.74 3.14 15.06
C GLY A 5 -4.75 2.07 15.47
N ASP A 6 -5.80 1.87 14.64
CA ASP A 6 -6.77 0.81 14.86
C ASP A 6 -6.20 -0.58 14.57
N VAL A 7 -5.30 -0.75 13.60
CA VAL A 7 -4.64 -2.04 13.33
C VAL A 7 -3.80 -2.47 14.53
N TYR A 8 -2.96 -1.60 15.08
CA TYR A 8 -2.19 -1.89 16.30
C TYR A 8 -3.07 -2.30 17.46
N LYS A 9 -4.09 -1.49 17.74
CA LYS A 9 -5.01 -1.76 18.83
C LYS A 9 -5.72 -3.10 18.68
N ARG A 10 -6.05 -3.49 17.44
CA ARG A 10 -6.69 -4.78 17.17
C ARG A 10 -5.70 -5.93 17.26
N GLN A 11 -4.44 -5.73 16.85
CA GLN A 11 -3.38 -6.73 17.03
C GLN A 11 -3.10 -7.02 18.51
N GLU A 12 -3.11 -6.00 19.37
CA GLU A 12 -3.04 -6.17 20.84
C GLU A 12 -4.23 -6.96 21.39
N GLN A 13 -5.40 -6.88 20.73
CA GLN A 13 -6.59 -7.67 21.05
C GLN A 13 -6.56 -9.09 20.46
N GLY A 14 -5.48 -9.50 19.80
CA GLY A 14 -5.31 -10.84 19.22
C GLY A 14 -5.80 -11.01 17.78
N TYR A 15 -6.33 -9.97 17.13
CA TYR A 15 -6.71 -10.07 15.71
C TYR A 15 -5.48 -10.20 14.82
N ARG A 16 -5.57 -11.08 13.80
CA ARG A 16 -4.46 -11.36 12.85
C ARG A 16 -4.90 -11.36 11.39
N GLU A 17 -6.18 -11.22 11.11
CA GLU A 17 -6.71 -11.15 9.75
C GLU A 17 -7.44 -9.82 9.56
N PHE A 18 -7.02 -9.06 8.56
CA PHE A 18 -7.56 -7.74 8.25
C PHE A 18 -7.99 -7.65 6.81
N VAL A 19 -9.18 -7.12 6.58
CA VAL A 19 -9.63 -6.68 5.27
C VAL A 19 -9.62 -5.15 5.26
N ILE A 20 -8.88 -4.56 4.34
CA ILE A 20 -8.67 -3.12 4.29
C ILE A 20 -9.06 -2.58 2.90
N GLY A 21 -9.99 -1.62 2.87
CA GLY A 21 -10.26 -0.82 1.69
C GLY A 21 -9.28 0.36 1.62
N ILE A 22 -8.66 0.57 0.46
CA ILE A 22 -7.68 1.64 0.25
C ILE A 22 -8.16 2.73 -0.74
N GLY A 23 -9.46 2.73 -1.05
CA GLY A 23 -10.08 3.76 -1.88
C GLY A 23 -10.14 5.12 -1.19
N GLY A 24 -10.22 6.20 -1.97
CA GLY A 24 -10.32 7.57 -1.45
C GLY A 24 -9.08 8.09 -0.75
N SER A 25 -7.89 7.57 -1.08
CA SER A 25 -6.63 8.00 -0.47
C SER A 25 -6.24 9.42 -0.86
N ALA A 26 -5.61 10.15 0.07
CA ALA A 26 -5.06 11.51 -0.16
C ALA A 26 -3.53 11.53 -0.27
N THR A 27 -2.85 10.39 -0.17
CA THR A 27 -1.39 10.26 -0.16
C THR A 27 -0.84 9.77 -1.51
N ASN A 28 0.41 10.13 -1.80
CA ASN A 28 1.22 9.54 -2.87
C ASN A 28 2.67 9.43 -2.38
N ASP A 29 2.88 8.57 -1.40
CA ASP A 29 4.13 8.39 -0.67
C ASP A 29 4.65 6.94 -0.72
N ALA A 30 4.14 6.14 -1.66
CA ALA A 30 4.49 4.73 -1.81
C ALA A 30 4.24 3.89 -0.53
N GLY A 31 3.35 4.35 0.35
CA GLY A 31 3.04 3.71 1.63
C GLY A 31 4.06 3.93 2.74
N VAL A 32 5.01 4.83 2.54
CA VAL A 32 6.06 5.14 3.54
C VAL A 32 5.44 5.59 4.86
N GLY A 33 4.47 6.51 4.84
CA GLY A 33 3.80 6.99 6.05
C GLY A 33 3.07 5.87 6.80
N MET A 34 2.47 4.91 6.09
CA MET A 34 1.90 3.72 6.71
C MET A 34 2.97 2.89 7.43
N LEU A 35 4.06 2.58 6.74
CA LEU A 35 5.14 1.76 7.29
C LEU A 35 5.81 2.45 8.49
N GLN A 36 5.98 3.77 8.45
CA GLN A 36 6.47 4.56 9.59
C GLN A 36 5.52 4.46 10.79
N ALA A 37 4.22 4.57 10.56
CA ALA A 37 3.23 4.37 11.62
C ALA A 37 3.25 2.95 12.21
N LEU A 38 3.71 1.96 11.45
CA LEU A 38 3.93 0.59 11.90
C LEU A 38 5.32 0.35 12.51
N GLY A 39 6.14 1.41 12.67
CA GLY A 39 7.44 1.37 13.32
C GLY A 39 8.65 1.25 12.39
N ALA A 40 8.46 1.20 11.07
CA ALA A 40 9.57 1.20 10.13
C ALA A 40 10.26 2.57 10.09
N ARG A 41 11.57 2.59 9.88
CA ARG A 41 12.36 3.80 9.69
C ARG A 41 13.01 3.79 8.31
N PHE A 42 12.97 4.93 7.64
CA PHE A 42 13.58 5.13 6.34
C PHE A 42 14.80 6.02 6.51
N LEU A 43 15.94 5.56 6.03
CA LEU A 43 17.23 6.19 6.26
C LEU A 43 17.80 6.73 4.94
N ASN A 44 18.47 7.89 5.01
CA ASN A 44 19.25 8.40 3.90
C ASN A 44 20.64 7.73 3.82
N LYS A 45 21.46 8.14 2.87
CA LYS A 45 22.83 7.60 2.66
C LYS A 45 23.75 7.81 3.86
N ASP A 46 23.46 8.82 4.69
CA ASP A 46 24.27 9.15 5.88
C ASP A 46 23.75 8.43 7.14
N GLY A 47 22.72 7.60 7.01
CA GLY A 47 22.08 6.89 8.11
C GLY A 47 21.11 7.75 8.92
N ALA A 48 20.81 8.97 8.49
CA ALA A 48 19.84 9.82 9.18
C ALA A 48 18.40 9.41 8.81
N VAL A 49 17.52 9.40 9.81
CA VAL A 49 16.10 9.09 9.63
C VAL A 49 15.42 10.19 8.83
N LEU A 50 14.70 9.80 7.80
CA LEU A 50 13.90 10.68 6.97
C LEU A 50 12.52 10.94 7.59
N GLY A 51 11.95 12.11 7.27
CA GLY A 51 10.59 12.49 7.66
C GLY A 51 9.51 11.75 6.85
N GLU A 52 8.36 12.37 6.72
CA GLU A 52 7.16 11.81 6.05
C GLU A 52 6.99 12.40 4.64
N GLY A 53 6.10 11.76 3.87
CA GLY A 53 5.64 12.25 2.58
C GLY A 53 6.40 11.68 1.37
N GLY A 54 5.82 11.86 0.19
CA GLY A 54 6.37 11.32 -1.05
C GLY A 54 7.67 11.97 -1.51
N GLU A 55 7.97 13.18 -1.03
CA GLU A 55 9.18 13.91 -1.38
C GLU A 55 10.47 13.22 -0.89
N ILE A 56 10.39 12.37 0.12
CA ILE A 56 11.57 11.68 0.66
C ILE A 56 11.98 10.46 -0.17
N LEU A 57 11.12 9.95 -1.06
CA LEU A 57 11.31 8.66 -1.76
C LEU A 57 12.67 8.57 -2.47
N HIS A 58 13.09 9.66 -3.13
CA HIS A 58 14.39 9.70 -3.84
C HIS A 58 15.60 9.72 -2.91
N ARG A 59 15.41 9.97 -1.61
CA ARG A 59 16.47 10.06 -0.60
C ARG A 59 16.63 8.78 0.20
N ILE A 60 15.67 7.85 0.11
CA ILE A 60 15.71 6.60 0.87
C ILE A 60 16.84 5.73 0.35
N ALA A 61 17.76 5.37 1.23
CA ALA A 61 18.89 4.49 0.95
C ALA A 61 18.81 3.16 1.71
N ALA A 62 18.12 3.14 2.85
CA ALA A 62 17.89 1.92 3.63
C ALA A 62 16.55 1.96 4.35
N ILE A 63 16.05 0.77 4.67
CA ILE A 63 14.80 0.58 5.42
C ILE A 63 15.14 -0.25 6.66
N ASP A 64 14.73 0.25 7.83
CA ASP A 64 14.94 -0.41 9.11
C ASP A 64 13.60 -0.83 9.70
N PHE A 65 13.41 -2.13 9.85
CA PHE A 65 12.22 -2.76 10.44
C PHE A 65 12.41 -3.20 11.89
N SER A 66 13.55 -2.89 12.52
CA SER A 66 13.88 -3.37 13.87
C SER A 66 12.88 -2.96 14.96
N SER A 67 12.12 -1.89 14.73
CA SER A 67 11.12 -1.37 15.67
C SER A 67 9.67 -1.68 15.27
N VAL A 68 9.48 -2.48 14.22
CA VAL A 68 8.15 -2.89 13.77
C VAL A 68 7.56 -3.90 14.75
N HIS A 69 6.25 -3.79 15.00
CA HIS A 69 5.58 -4.64 15.97
C HIS A 69 5.63 -6.12 15.53
N PRO A 70 6.10 -7.06 16.38
CA PRO A 70 6.29 -8.46 16.01
C PRO A 70 5.02 -9.15 15.49
N ALA A 71 3.84 -8.77 15.99
CA ALA A 71 2.57 -9.33 15.54
C ALA A 71 2.29 -9.16 14.04
N LEU A 72 3.02 -8.26 13.33
CA LEU A 72 2.88 -8.10 11.88
C LEU A 72 3.36 -9.32 11.10
N GLU A 73 4.30 -10.09 11.63
CA GLU A 73 4.79 -11.32 10.99
C GLU A 73 3.67 -12.36 10.81
N ASP A 74 2.81 -12.48 11.82
CA ASP A 74 1.68 -13.42 11.82
C ASP A 74 0.37 -12.81 11.29
N THR A 75 0.38 -11.53 10.92
CA THR A 75 -0.80 -10.83 10.45
C THR A 75 -0.97 -10.99 8.94
N ARG A 76 -2.20 -11.29 8.50
CA ARG A 76 -2.59 -11.35 7.09
C ARG A 76 -3.44 -10.16 6.73
N PHE A 77 -3.14 -9.56 5.59
CA PHE A 77 -3.88 -8.43 5.06
C PHE A 77 -4.51 -8.79 3.72
N THR A 78 -5.81 -8.60 3.60
CA THR A 78 -6.51 -8.65 2.32
C THR A 78 -6.91 -7.22 1.96
N ILE A 79 -6.37 -6.72 0.86
CA ILE A 79 -6.56 -5.34 0.43
C ILE A 79 -7.60 -5.32 -0.67
N ALA A 80 -8.74 -4.67 -0.41
CA ALA A 80 -9.77 -4.43 -1.41
C ALA A 80 -9.29 -3.35 -2.38
N CYS A 81 -9.01 -3.75 -3.63
CA CYS A 81 -8.41 -2.90 -4.64
C CYS A 81 -9.00 -3.22 -6.01
N ASP A 82 -9.73 -2.28 -6.60
CA ASP A 82 -10.36 -2.44 -7.93
C ASP A 82 -9.56 -1.76 -9.06
N VAL A 83 -8.49 -1.01 -8.73
CA VAL A 83 -7.58 -0.44 -9.73
C VAL A 83 -6.45 -1.39 -10.05
N ARG A 84 -5.95 -1.34 -11.29
CA ARG A 84 -4.90 -2.22 -11.79
C ARG A 84 -3.60 -1.49 -12.13
N ASN A 85 -3.50 -0.22 -11.78
CA ASN A 85 -2.33 0.60 -12.09
C ASN A 85 -1.07 0.03 -11.47
N PRO A 86 0.05 -0.02 -12.20
CA PRO A 86 1.35 -0.43 -11.69
C PRO A 86 1.87 0.57 -10.65
N PHE A 87 2.93 0.19 -9.95
CA PHE A 87 3.49 1.02 -8.88
C PHE A 87 3.99 2.37 -9.37
N CYS A 88 4.76 2.39 -10.45
CA CYS A 88 5.33 3.60 -11.06
C CYS A 88 5.34 3.50 -12.59
N GLY A 89 5.81 4.55 -13.26
CA GLY A 89 5.81 4.70 -14.71
C GLY A 89 4.57 5.42 -15.24
N PRO A 90 4.37 5.51 -16.57
CA PRO A 90 3.34 6.34 -17.19
C PRO A 90 1.91 6.01 -16.74
N GLU A 91 1.62 4.76 -16.41
CA GLU A 91 0.34 4.30 -15.88
C GLU A 91 0.36 4.09 -14.36
N GLY A 92 1.45 4.48 -13.70
CA GLY A 92 1.69 4.30 -12.28
C GLY A 92 0.97 5.31 -11.39
N ALA A 93 1.17 5.13 -10.09
CA ALA A 93 0.47 5.89 -9.06
C ALA A 93 0.63 7.41 -9.19
N ALA A 94 1.83 7.90 -9.47
CA ALA A 94 2.09 9.33 -9.54
C ALA A 94 1.38 9.97 -10.75
N HIS A 95 1.59 9.42 -11.94
CA HIS A 95 1.01 9.98 -13.17
C HIS A 95 -0.52 9.93 -13.19
N VAL A 96 -1.12 8.84 -12.67
CA VAL A 96 -2.57 8.68 -12.74
C VAL A 96 -3.30 9.36 -11.59
N PHE A 97 -2.75 9.35 -10.38
CA PHE A 97 -3.50 9.74 -9.20
C PHE A 97 -2.98 10.98 -8.45
N ALA A 98 -1.71 11.41 -8.67
CA ALA A 98 -1.16 12.49 -7.86
C ALA A 98 -1.76 13.85 -8.18
N ARG A 99 -2.16 14.11 -9.42
CA ARG A 99 -2.77 15.39 -9.84
C ARG A 99 -4.05 15.70 -9.06
N GLN A 100 -4.95 14.74 -8.91
CA GLN A 100 -6.18 14.92 -8.12
C GLN A 100 -5.92 15.13 -6.63
N LYS A 101 -4.69 14.85 -6.17
CA LYS A 101 -4.22 15.04 -4.80
C LYS A 101 -3.43 16.33 -4.63
N GLY A 102 -3.39 17.18 -5.65
CA GLY A 102 -2.78 18.51 -5.61
C GLY A 102 -1.37 18.61 -6.22
N ALA A 103 -0.83 17.54 -6.80
CA ALA A 103 0.47 17.61 -7.46
C ALA A 103 0.41 18.33 -8.80
N ASP A 104 1.37 19.19 -9.06
CA ASP A 104 1.68 19.76 -10.38
C ASP A 104 2.56 18.78 -11.21
N ASP A 105 2.83 19.13 -12.46
CA ASP A 105 3.60 18.29 -13.38
C ASP A 105 5.02 18.01 -12.85
N ALA A 106 5.69 19.00 -12.29
CA ALA A 106 7.03 18.84 -11.74
C ALA A 106 7.05 17.92 -10.52
N MET A 107 6.00 17.99 -9.69
CA MET A 107 5.84 17.09 -8.54
C MET A 107 5.55 15.66 -8.99
N ILE A 108 4.72 15.48 -10.02
CA ILE A 108 4.40 14.16 -10.58
C ILE A 108 5.68 13.46 -11.05
N GLU A 109 6.51 14.13 -11.84
CA GLU A 109 7.78 13.59 -12.32
C GLU A 109 8.73 13.21 -11.15
N LYS A 110 8.82 14.07 -10.13
CA LYS A 110 9.63 13.79 -8.94
C LYS A 110 9.11 12.61 -8.14
N LEU A 111 7.82 12.51 -7.98
CA LEU A 111 7.17 11.41 -7.27
C LEU A 111 7.40 10.10 -8.01
N ASP A 112 7.19 10.07 -9.33
CA ASP A 112 7.40 8.86 -10.13
C ASP A 112 8.86 8.41 -10.10
N ALA A 113 9.81 9.32 -10.31
CA ALA A 113 11.24 9.02 -10.20
C ALA A 113 11.61 8.48 -8.79
N GLY A 114 11.01 9.07 -7.74
CA GLY A 114 11.15 8.60 -6.36
C GLY A 114 10.59 7.19 -6.16
N MET A 115 9.41 6.92 -6.70
CA MET A 115 8.78 5.60 -6.64
C MET A 115 9.58 4.54 -7.41
N GLN A 116 10.14 4.89 -8.59
CA GLN A 116 11.04 4.01 -9.32
C GLN A 116 12.32 3.68 -8.53
N SER A 117 12.90 4.67 -7.87
CA SER A 117 14.07 4.45 -7.00
C SER A 117 13.72 3.54 -5.82
N PHE A 118 12.57 3.80 -5.20
CA PHE A 118 12.10 3.04 -4.06
C PHE A 118 11.72 1.60 -4.42
N SER A 119 11.13 1.34 -5.61
CA SER A 119 10.84 -0.02 -6.07
C SER A 119 12.12 -0.85 -6.26
N ARG A 120 13.20 -0.25 -6.77
CA ARG A 120 14.51 -0.92 -6.85
C ARG A 120 15.08 -1.25 -5.47
N LEU A 121 14.95 -0.34 -4.51
CA LEU A 121 15.35 -0.59 -3.12
C LEU A 121 14.51 -1.70 -2.49
N ILE A 122 13.20 -1.70 -2.69
CA ILE A 122 12.31 -2.78 -2.25
C ILE A 122 12.79 -4.12 -2.81
N HIS A 123 13.03 -4.19 -4.10
CA HIS A 123 13.50 -5.43 -4.74
C HIS A 123 14.83 -5.91 -4.14
N SER A 124 15.81 -5.01 -3.98
CA SER A 124 17.12 -5.37 -3.40
C SER A 124 17.04 -5.79 -1.93
N THR A 125 16.08 -5.27 -1.17
CA THR A 125 15.93 -5.53 0.27
C THR A 125 15.08 -6.79 0.55
N THR A 126 14.00 -6.97 -0.23
CA THR A 126 12.99 -8.02 0.05
C THR A 126 12.98 -9.15 -0.97
N GLY A 127 13.64 -8.97 -2.12
CA GLY A 127 13.52 -9.86 -3.28
C GLY A 127 12.20 -9.76 -4.04
N ARG A 128 11.25 -8.91 -3.59
CA ARG A 128 9.93 -8.78 -4.20
C ARG A 128 9.92 -7.74 -5.31
N GLU A 129 9.38 -8.12 -6.46
CA GLU A 129 9.16 -7.20 -7.59
C GLU A 129 7.74 -6.67 -7.53
N ILE A 130 7.58 -5.34 -7.44
CA ILE A 130 6.28 -4.68 -7.34
C ILE A 130 6.03 -3.67 -8.45
N THR A 131 7.03 -3.33 -9.24
CA THR A 131 6.99 -2.23 -10.22
C THR A 131 5.80 -2.35 -11.17
N HIS A 132 5.58 -3.56 -11.69
CA HIS A 132 4.56 -3.85 -12.69
C HIS A 132 3.37 -4.66 -12.16
N VAL A 133 3.32 -4.90 -10.85
CA VAL A 133 2.22 -5.67 -10.27
C VAL A 133 0.91 -4.89 -10.36
N PRO A 134 -0.15 -5.45 -10.97
CA PRO A 134 -1.44 -4.80 -11.05
C PRO A 134 -1.98 -4.44 -9.65
N GLY A 135 -2.36 -3.17 -9.46
CA GLY A 135 -2.85 -2.67 -8.18
C GLY A 135 -1.77 -2.18 -7.21
N ALA A 136 -0.48 -2.41 -7.51
CA ALA A 136 0.60 -1.90 -6.66
C ALA A 136 0.62 -0.37 -6.56
N GLY A 137 0.14 0.34 -7.62
CA GLY A 137 -0.01 1.80 -7.63
C GLY A 137 -1.24 2.32 -6.89
N ALA A 138 -2.15 1.43 -6.46
CA ALA A 138 -3.35 1.84 -5.75
C ALA A 138 -3.01 2.68 -4.51
N ALA A 139 -3.84 3.70 -4.27
CA ALA A 139 -3.69 4.60 -3.13
C ALA A 139 -2.30 5.25 -3.02
N GLY A 140 -1.72 5.66 -4.18
CA GLY A 140 -0.41 6.34 -4.21
C GLY A 140 0.77 5.44 -3.89
N GLY A 141 0.66 4.14 -4.22
CA GLY A 141 1.69 3.13 -3.97
C GLY A 141 1.50 2.33 -2.68
N LEU A 142 0.43 2.60 -1.93
CA LEU A 142 0.11 1.86 -0.71
C LEU A 142 -0.09 0.37 -0.99
N GLY A 143 -0.75 0.02 -2.12
CA GLY A 143 -0.90 -1.37 -2.56
C GLY A 143 0.44 -2.09 -2.69
N GLY A 144 1.43 -1.43 -3.29
CA GLY A 144 2.80 -1.97 -3.40
C GLY A 144 3.50 -2.15 -2.06
N ALA A 145 3.31 -1.21 -1.12
CA ALA A 145 3.87 -1.33 0.23
C ALA A 145 3.29 -2.54 0.97
N PHE A 146 1.99 -2.77 0.90
CA PHE A 146 1.35 -3.95 1.49
C PHE A 146 1.93 -5.24 0.89
N LEU A 147 2.07 -5.30 -0.43
CA LEU A 147 2.64 -6.47 -1.11
C LEU A 147 4.11 -6.70 -0.75
N ALA A 148 4.90 -5.62 -0.62
CA ALA A 148 6.33 -5.72 -0.41
C ALA A 148 6.72 -6.08 1.02
N PHE A 149 6.06 -5.51 2.00
CA PHE A 149 6.52 -5.52 3.39
C PHE A 149 5.59 -6.23 4.36
N LEU A 150 4.35 -6.42 3.96
CA LEU A 150 3.36 -7.06 4.81
C LEU A 150 2.88 -8.35 4.14
N ASN A 151 2.38 -9.28 4.92
CA ASN A 151 1.80 -10.52 4.37
C ASN A 151 0.42 -10.21 3.78
N ALA A 152 0.40 -9.57 2.61
CA ALA A 152 -0.81 -9.02 1.99
C ALA A 152 -1.07 -9.61 0.61
N GLU A 153 -2.37 -9.68 0.26
CA GLU A 153 -2.87 -9.96 -1.07
C GLU A 153 -3.82 -8.85 -1.51
N LEU A 154 -3.81 -8.51 -2.81
CA LEU A 154 -4.79 -7.62 -3.40
C LEU A 154 -5.95 -8.43 -3.97
N LYS A 155 -7.17 -8.04 -3.64
CA LYS A 155 -8.40 -8.65 -4.16
C LYS A 155 -9.38 -7.59 -4.63
N SER A 156 -10.20 -7.93 -5.62
CA SER A 156 -11.32 -7.10 -6.03
C SER A 156 -12.26 -6.86 -4.84
N GLY A 157 -12.63 -5.60 -4.61
CA GLY A 157 -13.54 -5.21 -3.53
C GLY A 157 -14.91 -5.86 -3.69
N ILE A 158 -15.41 -5.94 -4.94
CA ILE A 158 -16.69 -6.59 -5.20
C ILE A 158 -16.65 -8.10 -4.91
N ASP A 159 -15.55 -8.78 -5.30
CA ASP A 159 -15.42 -10.22 -5.03
C ASP A 159 -15.36 -10.51 -3.53
N LEU A 160 -14.62 -9.69 -2.78
CA LEU A 160 -14.58 -9.77 -1.31
C LEU A 160 -15.96 -9.58 -0.69
N LEU A 161 -16.72 -8.60 -1.17
CA LEU A 161 -18.06 -8.33 -0.69
C LEU A 161 -19.00 -9.51 -0.97
N LEU A 162 -19.00 -10.00 -2.19
CA LEU A 162 -19.84 -11.13 -2.61
C LEU A 162 -19.53 -12.41 -1.82
N GLN A 163 -18.23 -12.68 -1.59
CA GLN A 163 -17.79 -13.81 -0.77
C GLN A 163 -18.22 -13.67 0.69
N THR A 164 -17.96 -12.49 1.30
CA THR A 164 -18.30 -12.22 2.70
C THR A 164 -19.80 -12.32 2.97
N LEU A 165 -20.61 -11.83 2.05
CA LEU A 165 -22.06 -11.89 2.13
C LEU A 165 -22.63 -13.27 1.75
N LYS A 166 -21.80 -14.21 1.30
CA LYS A 166 -22.24 -15.49 0.71
C LYS A 166 -23.33 -15.26 -0.36
N PHE A 167 -23.08 -14.27 -1.21
CA PHE A 167 -24.10 -13.78 -2.15
C PHE A 167 -24.65 -14.89 -3.05
N SER A 168 -23.77 -15.77 -3.56
CA SER A 168 -24.17 -16.91 -4.38
C SER A 168 -25.19 -17.86 -3.70
N GLU A 169 -25.15 -17.94 -2.36
CA GLU A 169 -26.13 -18.75 -1.62
C GLU A 169 -27.47 -18.01 -1.52
N LYS A 170 -27.42 -16.69 -1.34
CA LYS A 170 -28.61 -15.84 -1.18
C LYS A 170 -29.44 -15.70 -2.44
N ILE A 171 -28.79 -15.79 -3.61
CA ILE A 171 -29.48 -15.66 -4.91
C ILE A 171 -29.95 -16.99 -5.48
N LYS A 172 -29.71 -18.11 -4.80
CA LYS A 172 -30.23 -19.41 -5.24
C LYS A 172 -31.74 -19.38 -5.35
N GLY A 173 -32.27 -19.73 -6.53
CA GLY A 173 -33.69 -19.73 -6.82
C GLY A 173 -34.28 -18.39 -7.23
N ALA A 174 -33.47 -17.36 -7.41
CA ALA A 174 -33.92 -16.11 -8.03
C ALA A 174 -34.04 -16.27 -9.54
N ASP A 175 -35.18 -15.88 -10.12
CA ASP A 175 -35.41 -15.91 -11.57
C ASP A 175 -34.67 -14.75 -12.28
N LEU A 176 -34.42 -13.64 -11.56
CA LEU A 176 -33.76 -12.45 -12.08
C LEU A 176 -33.03 -11.73 -10.95
N ILE A 177 -31.82 -11.23 -11.27
CA ILE A 177 -31.01 -10.39 -10.39
C ILE A 177 -30.77 -9.07 -11.13
N ILE A 178 -31.04 -7.94 -10.50
CA ILE A 178 -30.88 -6.57 -11.05
C ILE A 178 -29.81 -5.85 -10.25
#